data_14965b8af5c4971c0a0d1de17a82a1da
#
_entry.id   14965b8af5c4971c0a0d1de17a82a1da
#
_cell.length_a   1.000
_cell.length_b   1.000
_cell.length_c   1.000
_cell.angle_alpha   90.00
_cell.angle_beta   90.00
_cell.angle_gamma   90.00
#
_symmetry.space_group_name_H-M   'P 1'
#
loop_
_entity.id
_entity.type
_entity.pdbx_description
1 polymer ?
#
loop_
_entity_poly.entity_id
_entity_poly.type
_entity_poly.pdbx_seq_one_letter_code
_entity_poly.pdbx_strand_id
1 'polypeptide(L)'
;GITFHVGKGESLGIVGESGCGKSVTMLSIMGLLEDNASRQADALLFDGEDLLKKSPKEMRKIQGNRIGMIFQDPMTSLNPLFTVGEQIRGPLMRHQKLSRKEAEAKALAMLEAVGLPSPERRLKQYPHELSGGMRQRVMIAIAMCCKPELLIADEPTTALDVTIQAQILELMAHMKNEFNTSVILITHDLGVISSLCTRVIVMYGGLIMEEGNIEDIFYRTGHPYTAGLLASIPKRTKEKLVPIFGTPPDLLNPPKGCPFAARCSRAMKLCAVRQPPFCDLGNGHISACWLHNESVKARMGEVKL
;
A
#
# COMPACT_ATOMS: atom_id res chain seq x y z
N GLY A 1 -15.61 -5.93 6.01
CA GLY A 1 -14.54 -6.62 5.33
C GLY A 1 -14.18 -5.93 4.01
N ILE A 2 -13.04 -6.30 3.46
CA ILE A 2 -12.57 -5.78 2.17
C ILE A 2 -12.28 -6.96 1.25
N THR A 3 -12.51 -6.76 -0.05
CA THR A 3 -12.22 -7.76 -1.09
C THR A 3 -11.50 -7.07 -2.23
N PHE A 4 -10.33 -7.59 -2.61
CA PHE A 4 -9.57 -7.10 -3.76
C PHE A 4 -8.61 -8.19 -4.26
N HIS A 5 -8.04 -7.98 -5.42
CA HIS A 5 -7.03 -8.86 -6.00
C HIS A 5 -5.86 -8.06 -6.56
N VAL A 6 -4.75 -8.73 -6.84
CA VAL A 6 -3.59 -8.17 -7.53
C VAL A 6 -3.16 -9.15 -8.62
N GLY A 7 -3.09 -8.68 -9.84
CA GLY A 7 -2.62 -9.47 -10.98
C GLY A 7 -1.10 -9.65 -10.99
N LYS A 8 -0.60 -10.67 -11.68
CA LYS A 8 0.86 -10.87 -11.86
C LYS A 8 1.46 -9.68 -12.62
N GLY A 9 2.54 -9.10 -12.07
CA GLY A 9 3.20 -7.92 -12.65
C GLY A 9 2.42 -6.61 -12.48
N GLU A 10 1.25 -6.63 -11.83
CA GLU A 10 0.45 -5.44 -11.57
C GLU A 10 1.07 -4.55 -10.50
N SER A 11 0.81 -3.24 -10.59
CA SER A 11 1.04 -2.29 -9.50
C SER A 11 -0.30 -1.74 -9.01
N LEU A 12 -0.69 -2.13 -7.82
CA LEU A 12 -1.91 -1.69 -7.14
C LEU A 12 -1.56 -0.63 -6.09
N GLY A 13 -2.19 0.54 -6.20
CA GLY A 13 -2.14 1.57 -5.16
C GLY A 13 -3.25 1.41 -4.13
N ILE A 14 -2.94 1.58 -2.86
CA ILE A 14 -3.94 1.65 -1.79
C ILE A 14 -3.77 2.98 -1.08
N VAL A 15 -4.78 3.84 -1.18
CA VAL A 15 -4.76 5.19 -0.60
C VAL A 15 -5.87 5.39 0.42
N GLY A 16 -5.68 6.37 1.29
CA GLY A 16 -6.67 6.77 2.30
C GLY A 16 -6.00 7.48 3.47
N GLU A 17 -6.79 8.13 4.32
CA GLU A 17 -6.31 8.80 5.52
C GLU A 17 -5.62 7.84 6.49
N SER A 18 -4.77 8.39 7.38
CA SER A 18 -4.15 7.59 8.46
C SER A 18 -5.21 6.91 9.32
N GLY A 19 -4.95 5.70 9.78
CA GLY A 19 -5.87 4.92 10.59
C GLY A 19 -7.02 4.24 9.82
N CYS A 20 -7.15 4.38 8.49
CA CYS A 20 -8.22 3.73 7.74
C CYS A 20 -8.04 2.22 7.48
N GLY A 21 -6.96 1.59 8.00
CA GLY A 21 -6.76 0.15 7.95
C GLY A 21 -5.80 -0.38 6.88
N LYS A 22 -5.11 0.47 6.11
CA LYS A 22 -4.19 0.06 5.03
C LYS A 22 -3.08 -0.88 5.50
N SER A 23 -2.25 -0.41 6.42
CA SER A 23 -1.10 -1.17 6.96
C SER A 23 -1.55 -2.43 7.71
N VAL A 24 -2.62 -2.34 8.51
CA VAL A 24 -3.18 -3.50 9.24
C VAL A 24 -3.66 -4.57 8.26
N THR A 25 -4.25 -4.20 7.13
CA THR A 25 -4.63 -5.15 6.06
C THR A 25 -3.40 -5.90 5.53
N MET A 26 -2.30 -5.21 5.26
CA MET A 26 -1.09 -5.85 4.75
C MET A 26 -0.41 -6.73 5.79
N LEU A 27 -0.34 -6.28 7.04
CA LEU A 27 0.15 -7.10 8.15
C LEU A 27 -0.72 -8.35 8.35
N SER A 28 -2.04 -8.23 8.16
CA SER A 28 -2.96 -9.36 8.19
C SER A 28 -2.66 -10.37 7.07
N ILE A 29 -2.44 -9.92 5.84
CA ILE A 29 -2.06 -10.77 4.70
C ILE A 29 -0.74 -11.48 4.99
N MET A 30 0.24 -10.75 5.54
CA MET A 30 1.54 -11.29 5.89
C MET A 30 1.51 -12.22 7.13
N GLY A 31 0.42 -12.26 7.90
CA GLY A 31 0.36 -12.99 9.16
C GLY A 31 1.31 -12.40 10.22
N LEU A 32 1.43 -11.07 10.26
CA LEU A 32 2.30 -10.30 11.16
C LEU A 32 1.50 -9.43 12.14
N LEU A 33 0.21 -9.72 12.34
CA LEU A 33 -0.57 -9.09 13.39
C LEU A 33 -0.08 -9.54 14.77
N GLU A 34 -0.28 -8.68 15.77
CA GLU A 34 -0.01 -9.01 17.16
C GLU A 34 -0.90 -10.17 17.66
N ASP A 35 -0.46 -10.88 18.69
CA ASP A 35 -1.14 -12.06 19.24
C ASP A 35 -2.57 -11.77 19.77
N ASN A 36 -2.86 -10.51 20.11
CA ASN A 36 -4.17 -10.06 20.56
C ASN A 36 -5.16 -9.79 19.41
N ALA A 37 -4.71 -9.89 18.16
CA ALA A 37 -5.52 -9.66 16.96
C ALA A 37 -5.96 -10.98 16.32
N SER A 38 -7.21 -11.03 15.89
CA SER A 38 -7.73 -12.14 15.08
C SER A 38 -7.99 -11.70 13.65
N ARG A 39 -7.71 -12.57 12.68
CA ARG A 39 -8.09 -12.33 11.29
C ARG A 39 -9.15 -13.31 10.84
N GLN A 40 -10.13 -12.79 10.13
CA GLN A 40 -11.18 -13.59 9.50
C GLN A 40 -11.32 -13.15 8.05
N ALA A 41 -11.35 -14.09 7.13
CA ALA A 41 -11.61 -13.83 5.72
C ALA A 41 -12.25 -15.08 5.10
N ASP A 42 -13.06 -14.87 4.06
CA ASP A 42 -13.65 -15.96 3.29
C ASP A 42 -12.57 -16.68 2.47
N ALA A 43 -11.61 -15.92 1.95
CA ALA A 43 -10.44 -16.44 1.24
C ALA A 43 -9.27 -15.46 1.35
N LEU A 44 -8.05 -15.99 1.46
CA LEU A 44 -6.80 -15.25 1.35
C LEU A 44 -5.82 -16.07 0.51
N LEU A 45 -5.85 -15.85 -0.80
CA LEU A 45 -5.11 -16.66 -1.76
C LEU A 45 -3.86 -15.91 -2.26
N PHE A 46 -2.74 -16.61 -2.29
CA PHE A 46 -1.53 -16.17 -2.93
C PHE A 46 -1.05 -17.25 -3.91
N ASP A 47 -1.07 -16.92 -5.20
CA ASP A 47 -0.77 -17.87 -6.30
C ASP A 47 -1.52 -19.20 -6.17
N GLY A 48 -2.82 -19.12 -5.85
CA GLY A 48 -3.70 -20.27 -5.63
C GLY A 48 -3.58 -20.97 -4.27
N GLU A 49 -2.60 -20.58 -3.44
CA GLU A 49 -2.41 -21.15 -2.10
C GLU A 49 -3.17 -20.34 -1.03
N ASP A 50 -3.96 -21.02 -0.22
CA ASP A 50 -4.70 -20.37 0.90
C ASP A 50 -3.76 -20.09 2.08
N LEU A 51 -3.47 -18.80 2.29
CA LEU A 51 -2.60 -18.34 3.38
C LEU A 51 -3.23 -18.49 4.77
N LEU A 52 -4.56 -18.59 4.87
CA LEU A 52 -5.24 -18.80 6.16
C LEU A 52 -4.96 -20.20 6.73
N LYS A 53 -4.72 -21.20 5.85
CA LYS A 53 -4.45 -22.58 6.23
C LYS A 53 -2.97 -22.86 6.49
N LYS A 54 -2.07 -21.89 6.23
CA LYS A 54 -0.64 -22.08 6.44
C LYS A 54 -0.27 -22.03 7.92
N SER A 55 0.52 -22.99 8.35
CA SER A 55 1.17 -22.94 9.66
C SER A 55 2.20 -21.79 9.73
N PRO A 56 2.59 -21.35 10.93
CA PRO A 56 3.62 -20.33 11.08
C PRO A 56 4.96 -20.70 10.42
N LYS A 57 5.28 -22.00 10.36
CA LYS A 57 6.48 -22.52 9.69
C LYS A 57 6.39 -22.38 8.16
N GLU A 58 5.23 -22.58 7.60
CA GLU A 58 4.98 -22.42 6.16
C GLU A 58 4.92 -20.95 5.78
N MET A 59 4.24 -20.11 6.57
CA MET A 59 4.25 -18.65 6.36
C MET A 59 5.67 -18.07 6.34
N ARG A 60 6.56 -18.52 7.23
CA ARG A 60 7.98 -18.11 7.23
C ARG A 60 8.76 -18.47 5.97
N LYS A 61 8.27 -19.42 5.13
CA LYS A 61 8.88 -19.71 3.83
C LYS A 61 8.41 -18.75 2.74
N ILE A 62 7.27 -18.11 2.93
CA ILE A 62 6.67 -17.13 2.02
C ILE A 62 7.19 -15.72 2.36
N GLN A 63 7.19 -15.37 3.64
CA GLN A 63 7.63 -14.08 4.15
C GLN A 63 9.12 -13.83 3.84
N GLY A 64 9.41 -12.69 3.19
CA GLY A 64 10.78 -12.30 2.78
C GLY A 64 11.37 -13.14 1.64
N ASN A 65 10.62 -14.08 1.08
CA ASN A 65 11.01 -14.88 -0.07
C ASN A 65 10.07 -14.64 -1.26
N ARG A 66 8.83 -15.16 -1.20
CA ARG A 66 7.83 -14.98 -2.25
C ARG A 66 7.06 -13.65 -2.11
N ILE A 67 6.87 -13.18 -0.87
CA ILE A 67 6.30 -11.87 -0.57
C ILE A 67 7.33 -11.07 0.21
N GLY A 68 7.84 -9.99 -0.40
CA GLY A 68 8.67 -8.99 0.24
C GLY A 68 7.82 -7.88 0.88
N MET A 69 8.31 -7.24 1.94
CA MET A 69 7.64 -6.10 2.55
C MET A 69 8.63 -5.00 2.92
N ILE A 70 8.29 -3.77 2.53
CA ILE A 70 8.94 -2.53 2.98
C ILE A 70 8.00 -1.92 4.01
N PHE A 71 8.49 -1.75 5.24
CA PHE A 71 7.72 -1.16 6.34
C PHE A 71 7.83 0.36 6.33
N GLN A 72 6.88 1.02 6.97
CA GLN A 72 6.71 2.48 6.98
C GLN A 72 7.92 3.24 7.53
N ASP A 73 8.58 2.73 8.57
CA ASP A 73 9.69 3.44 9.22
C ASP A 73 11.02 2.66 9.08
N PRO A 74 11.99 3.20 8.33
CA PRO A 74 13.30 2.58 8.19
C PRO A 74 14.13 2.58 9.49
N MET A 75 13.79 3.44 10.46
CA MET A 75 14.52 3.51 11.74
C MET A 75 14.21 2.32 12.65
N THR A 76 12.97 1.85 12.61
CA THR A 76 12.53 0.72 13.43
C THR A 76 12.61 -0.62 12.70
N SER A 77 12.63 -0.61 11.37
CA SER A 77 12.64 -1.82 10.54
C SER A 77 14.03 -2.44 10.36
N LEU A 78 15.08 -1.61 10.37
CA LEU A 78 16.45 -2.09 10.33
C LEU A 78 16.95 -2.38 11.75
N ASN A 79 17.48 -3.59 11.99
CA ASN A 79 18.02 -3.93 13.29
C ASN A 79 19.37 -3.18 13.50
N PRO A 80 19.48 -2.31 14.52
CA PRO A 80 20.69 -1.51 14.75
C PRO A 80 21.92 -2.31 15.19
N LEU A 81 21.74 -3.56 15.63
CA LEU A 81 22.79 -4.43 16.11
C LEU A 81 23.50 -5.22 15.01
N PHE A 82 22.94 -5.24 13.80
CA PHE A 82 23.49 -5.97 12.66
C PHE A 82 23.92 -5.00 11.56
N THR A 83 25.01 -5.34 10.88
CA THR A 83 25.44 -4.60 9.70
C THR A 83 24.45 -4.74 8.56
N VAL A 84 24.49 -3.80 7.61
CA VAL A 84 23.68 -3.85 6.38
C VAL A 84 23.86 -5.19 5.64
N GLY A 85 25.11 -5.62 5.49
CA GLY A 85 25.43 -6.89 4.83
C GLY A 85 24.85 -8.12 5.54
N GLU A 86 24.85 -8.13 6.86
CA GLU A 86 24.23 -9.23 7.62
C GLU A 86 22.74 -9.30 7.43
N GLN A 87 22.07 -8.14 7.38
CA GLN A 87 20.62 -8.08 7.20
C GLN A 87 20.19 -8.49 5.79
N ILE A 88 20.97 -8.22 4.76
CA ILE A 88 20.69 -8.69 3.39
C ILE A 88 21.04 -10.17 3.21
N ARG A 89 22.16 -10.63 3.79
CA ARG A 89 22.59 -12.04 3.71
C ARG A 89 21.63 -12.98 4.42
N GLY A 90 21.01 -12.54 5.53
CA GLY A 90 20.10 -13.37 6.32
C GLY A 90 19.00 -14.04 5.48
N PRO A 91 18.15 -13.30 4.78
CA PRO A 91 17.14 -13.84 3.87
C PRO A 91 17.72 -14.72 2.76
N LEU A 92 18.82 -14.31 2.13
CA LEU A 92 19.47 -15.07 1.05
C LEU A 92 19.95 -16.45 1.51
N MET A 93 20.63 -16.52 2.66
CA MET A 93 21.08 -17.79 3.23
C MET A 93 19.92 -18.67 3.67
N ARG A 94 18.88 -18.06 4.26
CA ARG A 94 17.71 -18.78 4.78
C ARG A 94 16.85 -19.37 3.68
N HIS A 95 16.53 -18.56 2.65
CA HIS A 95 15.55 -18.94 1.63
C HIS A 95 16.17 -19.56 0.38
N GLN A 96 17.34 -19.07 -0.04
CA GLN A 96 18.03 -19.56 -1.23
C GLN A 96 19.13 -20.58 -0.87
N LYS A 97 19.34 -20.88 0.44
CA LYS A 97 20.33 -21.83 0.94
C LYS A 97 21.77 -21.56 0.44
N LEU A 98 22.09 -20.29 0.22
CA LEU A 98 23.41 -19.88 -0.25
C LEU A 98 24.45 -19.98 0.86
N SER A 99 25.68 -20.28 0.48
CA SER A 99 26.84 -20.10 1.38
C SER A 99 27.02 -18.63 1.74
N ARG A 100 27.74 -18.36 2.84
CA ARG A 100 28.02 -16.99 3.27
C ARG A 100 28.69 -16.15 2.18
N LYS A 101 29.64 -16.76 1.42
CA LYS A 101 30.37 -16.09 0.34
C LYS A 101 29.45 -15.72 -0.84
N GLU A 102 28.58 -16.65 -1.25
CA GLU A 102 27.60 -16.39 -2.31
C GLU A 102 26.56 -15.35 -1.90
N ALA A 103 26.07 -15.42 -0.66
CA ALA A 103 25.14 -14.45 -0.11
C ALA A 103 25.76 -13.06 -0.01
N GLU A 104 27.06 -12.95 0.30
CA GLU A 104 27.79 -11.66 0.34
C GLU A 104 27.93 -11.06 -1.06
N ALA A 105 28.28 -11.86 -2.06
CA ALA A 105 28.35 -11.40 -3.45
C ALA A 105 26.97 -10.89 -3.97
N LYS A 106 25.88 -11.62 -3.64
CA LYS A 106 24.53 -11.17 -3.98
C LYS A 106 24.10 -9.93 -3.19
N ALA A 107 24.49 -9.82 -1.92
CA ALA A 107 24.20 -8.63 -1.13
C ALA A 107 24.90 -7.40 -1.69
N LEU A 108 26.15 -7.55 -2.16
CA LEU A 108 26.90 -6.48 -2.84
C LEU A 108 26.18 -6.05 -4.11
N ALA A 109 25.87 -6.99 -5.00
CA ALA A 109 25.15 -6.72 -6.24
C ALA A 109 23.76 -6.04 -5.99
N MET A 110 23.08 -6.42 -4.90
CA MET A 110 21.81 -5.78 -4.54
C MET A 110 22.00 -4.33 -4.07
N LEU A 111 23.07 -4.03 -3.31
CA LEU A 111 23.39 -2.65 -2.94
C LEU A 111 23.78 -1.79 -4.12
N GLU A 112 24.44 -2.37 -5.13
CA GLU A 112 24.71 -1.72 -6.43
C GLU A 112 23.40 -1.43 -7.17
N ALA A 113 22.51 -2.42 -7.26
CA ALA A 113 21.22 -2.31 -7.96
C ALA A 113 20.33 -1.22 -7.34
N VAL A 114 20.34 -1.04 -6.01
CA VAL A 114 19.61 0.06 -5.37
C VAL A 114 20.38 1.40 -5.41
N GLY A 115 21.52 1.47 -6.08
CA GLY A 115 22.27 2.69 -6.31
C GLY A 115 22.92 3.27 -5.05
N LEU A 116 23.40 2.42 -4.13
CA LEU A 116 24.16 2.87 -2.96
C LEU A 116 25.62 3.15 -3.34
N PRO A 117 26.16 4.34 -3.05
CA PRO A 117 27.56 4.65 -3.32
C PRO A 117 28.50 3.84 -2.43
N SER A 118 29.60 3.32 -2.98
CA SER A 118 30.62 2.51 -2.28
C SER A 118 30.00 1.31 -1.56
N PRO A 119 29.34 0.39 -2.27
CA PRO A 119 28.51 -0.66 -1.66
C PRO A 119 29.31 -1.62 -0.79
N GLU A 120 30.60 -1.89 -1.09
CA GLU A 120 31.49 -2.73 -0.26
C GLU A 120 31.73 -2.13 1.13
N ARG A 121 31.84 -0.80 1.21
CA ARG A 121 31.93 -0.09 2.48
C ARG A 121 30.60 -0.16 3.22
N ARG A 122 29.47 0.01 2.50
CA ARG A 122 28.13 0.02 3.11
C ARG A 122 27.73 -1.32 3.68
N LEU A 123 28.16 -2.45 3.09
CA LEU A 123 27.93 -3.78 3.66
C LEU A 123 28.42 -3.92 5.10
N LYS A 124 29.48 -3.21 5.47
CA LYS A 124 30.12 -3.29 6.80
C LYS A 124 29.56 -2.28 7.80
N GLN A 125 28.75 -1.34 7.34
CA GLN A 125 28.17 -0.28 8.18
C GLN A 125 26.91 -0.75 8.88
N TYR A 126 26.62 -0.09 10.00
CA TYR A 126 25.37 -0.23 10.74
C TYR A 126 24.31 0.78 10.24
N PRO A 127 23.01 0.52 10.45
CA PRO A 127 21.95 1.43 10.00
C PRO A 127 22.10 2.88 10.47
N HIS A 128 22.58 3.11 11.70
CA HIS A 128 22.76 4.45 12.26
C HIS A 128 23.85 5.28 11.59
N GLU A 129 24.76 4.65 10.84
CA GLU A 129 25.80 5.33 10.06
C GLU A 129 25.31 5.81 8.67
N LEU A 130 24.06 5.51 8.32
CA LEU A 130 23.47 5.81 7.01
C LEU A 130 22.48 6.99 7.10
N SER A 131 22.38 7.77 6.02
CA SER A 131 21.32 8.77 5.87
C SER A 131 19.93 8.10 5.69
N GLY A 132 18.84 8.86 5.87
CA GLY A 132 17.48 8.36 5.71
C GLY A 132 17.22 7.71 4.35
N GLY A 133 17.59 8.37 3.26
CA GLY A 133 17.45 7.83 1.91
C GLY A 133 18.33 6.58 1.66
N MET A 134 19.51 6.50 2.30
CA MET A 134 20.35 5.29 2.21
C MET A 134 19.73 4.12 2.98
N ARG A 135 19.15 4.35 4.18
CA ARG A 135 18.41 3.32 4.92
C ARG A 135 17.22 2.80 4.12
N GLN A 136 16.49 3.70 3.45
CA GLN A 136 15.37 3.33 2.59
C GLN A 136 15.82 2.42 1.44
N ARG A 137 16.92 2.75 0.77
CA ARG A 137 17.50 1.90 -0.28
C ARG A 137 17.94 0.53 0.26
N VAL A 138 18.49 0.48 1.48
CA VAL A 138 18.82 -0.80 2.15
C VAL A 138 17.57 -1.62 2.45
N MET A 139 16.48 -1.01 2.91
CA MET A 139 15.20 -1.71 3.13
C MET A 139 14.65 -2.30 1.83
N ILE A 140 14.70 -1.53 0.74
CA ILE A 140 14.32 -2.04 -0.59
C ILE A 140 15.20 -3.21 -0.99
N ALA A 141 16.52 -3.09 -0.79
CA ALA A 141 17.47 -4.18 -1.07
C ALA A 141 17.13 -5.45 -0.29
N ILE A 142 16.82 -5.36 1.00
CA ILE A 142 16.41 -6.49 1.84
C ILE A 142 15.10 -7.10 1.34
N ALA A 143 14.08 -6.27 1.05
CA ALA A 143 12.78 -6.73 0.59
C ALA A 143 12.83 -7.43 -0.77
N MET A 144 13.77 -7.00 -1.65
CA MET A 144 13.89 -7.47 -3.03
C MET A 144 14.99 -8.52 -3.25
N CYS A 145 15.88 -8.78 -2.26
CA CYS A 145 17.05 -9.65 -2.45
C CYS A 145 16.72 -11.10 -2.84
N CYS A 146 15.55 -11.59 -2.43
CA CYS A 146 15.06 -12.91 -2.81
C CYS A 146 14.26 -12.91 -4.12
N LYS A 147 14.10 -11.76 -4.80
CA LYS A 147 13.29 -11.57 -6.01
C LYS A 147 11.83 -12.01 -5.80
N PRO A 148 11.09 -11.35 -4.92
CA PRO A 148 9.74 -11.78 -4.55
C PRO A 148 8.76 -11.64 -5.72
N GLU A 149 7.72 -12.46 -5.73
CA GLU A 149 6.60 -12.40 -6.67
C GLU A 149 5.68 -11.20 -6.38
N LEU A 150 5.60 -10.82 -5.09
CA LEU A 150 4.83 -9.68 -4.61
C LEU A 150 5.67 -8.84 -3.65
N LEU A 151 5.73 -7.53 -3.89
CA LEU A 151 6.28 -6.54 -2.97
C LEU A 151 5.14 -5.73 -2.36
N ILE A 152 5.05 -5.71 -1.05
CA ILE A 152 4.18 -4.80 -0.30
C ILE A 152 5.04 -3.64 0.18
N ALA A 153 4.73 -2.43 -0.24
CA ALA A 153 5.45 -1.23 0.16
C ALA A 153 4.51 -0.32 0.97
N ASP A 154 4.71 -0.30 2.28
CA ASP A 154 3.89 0.50 3.20
C ASP A 154 4.55 1.84 3.47
N GLU A 155 4.02 2.88 2.86
CA GLU A 155 4.51 4.27 2.91
C GLU A 155 6.04 4.40 2.68
N PRO A 156 6.57 3.86 1.58
CA PRO A 156 8.02 3.71 1.39
C PRO A 156 8.77 5.02 1.22
N THR A 157 8.08 6.14 1.12
CA THR A 157 8.67 7.47 0.91
C THR A 157 8.33 8.46 2.01
N THR A 158 7.67 8.03 3.07
CA THR A 158 7.33 8.89 4.21
C THR A 158 8.60 9.41 4.89
N ALA A 159 8.59 10.67 5.30
CA ALA A 159 9.71 11.40 5.90
C ALA A 159 10.97 11.59 5.00
N LEU A 160 10.84 11.41 3.69
CA LEU A 160 11.87 11.74 2.72
C LEU A 160 11.55 13.07 2.03
N ASP A 161 12.61 13.80 1.64
CA ASP A 161 12.43 14.97 0.78
C ASP A 161 11.95 14.57 -0.63
N VAL A 162 11.30 15.50 -1.33
CA VAL A 162 10.64 15.26 -2.63
C VAL A 162 11.61 14.68 -3.67
N THR A 163 12.87 15.09 -3.65
CA THR A 163 13.88 14.61 -4.61
C THR A 163 14.23 13.15 -4.35
N ILE A 164 14.48 12.80 -3.10
CA ILE A 164 14.77 11.41 -2.69
C ILE A 164 13.53 10.52 -2.89
N GLN A 165 12.33 11.03 -2.59
CA GLN A 165 11.08 10.33 -2.87
C GLN A 165 10.96 9.92 -4.35
N ALA A 166 11.19 10.87 -5.28
CA ALA A 166 11.15 10.57 -6.71
C ALA A 166 12.17 9.48 -7.10
N GLN A 167 13.41 9.58 -6.60
CA GLN A 167 14.44 8.57 -6.84
C GLN A 167 14.08 7.18 -6.30
N ILE A 168 13.43 7.10 -5.13
CA ILE A 168 12.98 5.82 -4.55
C ILE A 168 11.87 5.20 -5.40
N LEU A 169 10.92 6.00 -5.89
CA LEU A 169 9.84 5.49 -6.75
C LEU A 169 10.36 5.00 -8.09
N GLU A 170 11.30 5.72 -8.70
CA GLU A 170 11.97 5.30 -9.93
C GLU A 170 12.76 4.00 -9.74
N LEU A 171 13.49 3.88 -8.63
CA LEU A 171 14.17 2.66 -8.23
C LEU A 171 13.20 1.48 -8.10
N MET A 172 12.07 1.68 -7.40
CA MET A 172 11.05 0.63 -7.24
C MET A 172 10.45 0.22 -8.59
N ALA A 173 10.17 1.18 -9.49
CA ALA A 173 9.68 0.90 -10.83
C ALA A 173 10.69 0.07 -11.64
N HIS A 174 11.97 0.43 -11.57
CA HIS A 174 13.05 -0.30 -12.25
C HIS A 174 13.15 -1.74 -11.73
N MET A 175 13.24 -1.94 -10.41
CA MET A 175 13.36 -3.27 -9.80
C MET A 175 12.11 -4.13 -10.03
N LYS A 176 10.91 -3.53 -10.00
CA LYS A 176 9.66 -4.21 -10.36
C LYS A 176 9.75 -4.82 -11.75
N ASN A 177 10.19 -4.03 -12.73
CA ASN A 177 10.28 -4.46 -14.14
C ASN A 177 11.38 -5.50 -14.33
N GLU A 178 12.54 -5.30 -13.71
CA GLU A 178 13.69 -6.23 -13.81
C GLU A 178 13.36 -7.62 -13.24
N PHE A 179 12.63 -7.68 -12.12
CA PHE A 179 12.32 -8.94 -11.44
C PHE A 179 10.90 -9.46 -11.74
N ASN A 180 10.12 -8.73 -12.55
CA ASN A 180 8.71 -9.05 -12.85
C ASN A 180 7.87 -9.23 -11.58
N THR A 181 8.09 -8.36 -10.59
CA THR A 181 7.43 -8.37 -9.28
C THR A 181 6.12 -7.61 -9.34
N SER A 182 5.04 -8.15 -8.78
CA SER A 182 3.80 -7.39 -8.53
C SER A 182 4.02 -6.46 -7.33
N VAL A 183 3.38 -5.29 -7.31
CA VAL A 183 3.57 -4.31 -6.23
C VAL A 183 2.23 -3.90 -5.64
N ILE A 184 2.12 -3.90 -4.31
CA ILE A 184 1.09 -3.15 -3.58
C ILE A 184 1.78 -1.95 -2.94
N LEU A 185 1.41 -0.76 -3.37
CA LEU A 185 1.93 0.49 -2.84
C LEU A 185 0.90 1.16 -1.94
N ILE A 186 1.20 1.29 -0.67
CA ILE A 186 0.38 2.02 0.29
C ILE A 186 0.95 3.40 0.48
N THR A 187 0.11 4.41 0.38
CA THR A 187 0.48 5.79 0.66
C THR A 187 -0.77 6.63 0.95
N HIS A 188 -0.59 7.78 1.56
CA HIS A 188 -1.62 8.81 1.65
C HIS A 188 -1.50 9.85 0.53
N ASP A 189 -0.46 9.77 -0.30
CA ASP A 189 -0.19 10.70 -1.41
C ASP A 189 -0.61 10.09 -2.75
N LEU A 190 -1.68 10.64 -3.33
CA LEU A 190 -2.18 10.24 -4.65
C LEU A 190 -1.17 10.56 -5.79
N GLY A 191 -0.32 11.58 -5.61
CA GLY A 191 0.73 11.89 -6.58
C GLY A 191 1.74 10.76 -6.72
N VAL A 192 2.09 10.13 -5.59
CA VAL A 192 2.98 8.95 -5.54
C VAL A 192 2.36 7.76 -6.28
N ILE A 193 1.07 7.53 -6.09
CA ILE A 193 0.33 6.44 -6.76
C ILE A 193 0.39 6.57 -8.28
N SER A 194 0.19 7.78 -8.81
CA SER A 194 0.16 8.02 -10.26
C SER A 194 1.49 7.71 -10.98
N SER A 195 2.61 7.67 -10.24
CA SER A 195 3.93 7.42 -10.81
C SER A 195 4.28 5.93 -10.95
N LEU A 196 3.62 5.04 -10.21
CA LEU A 196 3.99 3.62 -10.16
C LEU A 196 2.82 2.66 -10.40
N CYS A 197 1.60 3.05 -10.02
CA CYS A 197 0.45 2.15 -10.02
C CYS A 197 -0.36 2.27 -11.31
N THR A 198 -1.07 1.20 -11.65
CA THR A 198 -2.02 1.16 -12.79
C THR A 198 -3.46 1.18 -12.32
N ARG A 199 -3.74 0.66 -11.11
CA ARG A 199 -5.05 0.60 -10.47
C ARG A 199 -4.93 1.08 -9.02
N VAL A 200 -6.01 1.66 -8.52
CA VAL A 200 -6.07 2.27 -7.18
C VAL A 200 -7.30 1.80 -6.42
N ILE A 201 -7.09 1.50 -5.16
CA ILE A 201 -8.13 1.29 -4.16
C ILE A 201 -8.08 2.46 -3.17
N VAL A 202 -9.23 3.09 -2.96
CA VAL A 202 -9.39 4.17 -1.98
C VAL A 202 -10.10 3.63 -0.75
N MET A 203 -9.41 3.64 0.39
CA MET A 203 -9.92 3.11 1.67
C MET A 203 -10.31 4.24 2.62
N TYR A 204 -11.42 4.06 3.32
CA TYR A 204 -11.87 4.93 4.40
C TYR A 204 -12.64 4.15 5.46
N GLY A 205 -12.32 4.37 6.74
CA GLY A 205 -13.02 3.73 7.84
C GLY A 205 -13.03 2.20 7.81
N GLY A 206 -11.94 1.57 7.35
CA GLY A 206 -11.80 0.12 7.25
C GLY A 206 -12.48 -0.51 6.03
N LEU A 207 -13.04 0.30 5.11
CA LEU A 207 -13.76 -0.17 3.93
C LEU A 207 -13.17 0.40 2.64
N ILE A 208 -13.39 -0.30 1.53
CA ILE A 208 -13.11 0.22 0.19
C ILE A 208 -14.26 1.14 -0.22
N MET A 209 -13.94 2.38 -0.56
CA MET A 209 -14.91 3.38 -1.02
C MET A 209 -14.98 3.46 -2.54
N GLU A 210 -13.84 3.27 -3.19
CA GLU A 210 -13.73 3.36 -4.64
C GLU A 210 -12.55 2.53 -5.11
N GLU A 211 -12.67 1.91 -6.28
CA GLU A 211 -11.61 1.19 -6.96
C GLU A 211 -11.73 1.45 -8.47
N GLY A 212 -10.61 1.69 -9.12
CA GLY A 212 -10.55 1.93 -10.56
C GLY A 212 -9.13 2.07 -11.07
N ASN A 213 -8.96 2.24 -12.37
CA ASN A 213 -7.66 2.60 -12.92
C ASN A 213 -7.30 4.06 -12.55
N ILE A 214 -6.05 4.44 -12.78
CA ILE A 214 -5.55 5.80 -12.45
C ILE A 214 -6.44 6.89 -13.07
N GLU A 215 -6.83 6.75 -14.34
CA GLU A 215 -7.65 7.75 -15.04
C GLU A 215 -9.03 7.89 -14.43
N ASP A 216 -9.65 6.76 -14.03
CA ASP A 216 -10.97 6.79 -13.39
C ASP A 216 -10.92 7.50 -12.05
N ILE A 217 -9.94 7.16 -11.22
CA ILE A 217 -9.78 7.77 -9.88
C ILE A 217 -9.48 9.27 -9.98
N PHE A 218 -8.61 9.69 -10.91
CA PHE A 218 -8.17 11.09 -10.99
C PHE A 218 -9.13 11.99 -11.76
N TYR A 219 -9.81 11.49 -12.79
CA TYR A 219 -10.59 12.32 -13.72
C TYR A 219 -12.08 11.98 -13.78
N ARG A 220 -12.47 10.79 -13.33
CA ARG A 220 -13.86 10.30 -13.34
C ARG A 220 -14.35 9.84 -11.98
N THR A 221 -13.82 10.47 -10.93
CA THR A 221 -14.06 10.13 -9.53
C THR A 221 -15.51 9.82 -9.22
N GLY A 222 -15.77 8.64 -8.67
CA GLY A 222 -17.12 8.18 -8.34
C GLY A 222 -17.51 8.41 -6.88
N HIS A 223 -16.56 8.59 -5.95
CA HIS A 223 -16.88 8.77 -4.53
C HIS A 223 -16.54 10.16 -4.02
N PRO A 224 -17.43 10.84 -3.27
CA PRO A 224 -17.15 12.17 -2.70
C PRO A 224 -15.90 12.26 -1.82
N TYR A 225 -15.52 11.18 -1.15
CA TYR A 225 -14.27 11.11 -0.38
C TYR A 225 -13.04 11.20 -1.30
N THR A 226 -13.01 10.43 -2.38
CA THR A 226 -11.93 10.47 -3.38
C THR A 226 -11.81 11.86 -4.01
N ALA A 227 -12.94 12.47 -4.34
CA ALA A 227 -12.98 13.85 -4.84
C ALA A 227 -12.40 14.84 -3.82
N GLY A 228 -12.70 14.66 -2.53
CA GLY A 228 -12.13 15.45 -1.44
C GLY A 228 -10.62 15.25 -1.30
N LEU A 229 -10.11 14.02 -1.40
CA LEU A 229 -8.68 13.73 -1.40
C LEU A 229 -7.96 14.43 -2.55
N LEU A 230 -8.51 14.34 -3.76
CA LEU A 230 -7.94 15.01 -4.94
C LEU A 230 -7.96 16.54 -4.84
N ALA A 231 -9.03 17.11 -4.24
CA ALA A 231 -9.12 18.54 -4.00
C ALA A 231 -8.11 19.06 -2.95
N SER A 232 -7.60 18.16 -2.10
CA SER A 232 -6.60 18.48 -1.08
C SER A 232 -5.16 18.42 -1.61
N ILE A 233 -4.94 17.94 -2.85
CA ILE A 233 -3.60 17.91 -3.45
C ILE A 233 -3.20 19.33 -3.85
N PRO A 234 -1.98 19.80 -3.47
CA PRO A 234 -1.48 21.10 -3.90
C PRO A 234 -1.37 21.17 -5.42
N LYS A 235 -2.12 22.11 -6.00
CA LYS A 235 -2.02 22.42 -7.44
C LYS A 235 -1.06 23.60 -7.64
N ARG A 236 -0.49 23.71 -8.84
CA ARG A 236 0.34 24.89 -9.22
C ARG A 236 -0.47 26.19 -9.38
N THR A 237 -1.76 26.15 -9.09
CA THR A 237 -2.67 27.31 -9.14
C THR A 237 -2.74 27.99 -7.76
N LYS A 238 -3.09 29.29 -7.73
CA LYS A 238 -3.31 30.06 -6.49
C LYS A 238 -4.63 29.73 -5.78
N GLU A 239 -5.32 28.68 -6.19
CA GLU A 239 -6.56 28.22 -5.56
C GLU A 239 -6.30 27.73 -4.14
N LYS A 240 -7.19 28.09 -3.22
CA LYS A 240 -7.12 27.61 -1.84
C LYS A 240 -7.41 26.10 -1.82
N LEU A 241 -6.56 25.37 -1.12
CA LEU A 241 -6.81 23.95 -0.84
C LEU A 241 -8.13 23.82 -0.05
N VAL A 242 -8.95 22.87 -0.46
CA VAL A 242 -10.21 22.56 0.23
C VAL A 242 -9.98 21.29 1.07
N PRO A 243 -9.75 21.42 2.39
CA PRO A 243 -9.55 20.26 3.24
C PRO A 243 -10.87 19.50 3.42
N ILE A 244 -10.76 18.20 3.67
CA ILE A 244 -11.90 17.38 4.10
C ILE A 244 -12.14 17.70 5.59
N PHE A 245 -13.20 18.43 5.90
CA PHE A 245 -13.53 18.83 7.26
C PHE A 245 -13.97 17.64 8.12
N GLY A 246 -13.78 17.75 9.44
CA GLY A 246 -14.17 16.76 10.43
C GLY A 246 -13.11 15.66 10.66
N THR A 247 -13.40 14.76 11.57
CA THR A 247 -12.52 13.65 11.97
C THR A 247 -13.00 12.33 11.36
N PRO A 248 -12.08 11.39 11.05
CA PRO A 248 -12.44 10.02 10.67
C PRO A 248 -13.30 9.34 11.76
N PRO A 249 -14.12 8.34 11.39
CA PRO A 249 -14.95 7.62 12.35
C PRO A 249 -14.09 6.81 13.32
N ASP A 250 -14.61 6.63 14.55
CA ASP A 250 -14.05 5.67 15.49
C ASP A 250 -14.29 4.24 14.97
N LEU A 251 -13.21 3.48 14.76
CA LEU A 251 -13.29 2.11 14.29
C LEU A 251 -13.64 1.08 15.39
N LEU A 252 -13.62 1.48 16.67
CA LEU A 252 -14.14 0.65 17.74
C LEU A 252 -15.68 0.61 17.72
N ASN A 253 -16.30 1.71 17.27
CA ASN A 253 -17.76 1.82 17.11
C ASN A 253 -18.07 2.32 15.68
N PRO A 254 -17.86 1.50 14.65
CA PRO A 254 -18.01 1.92 13.26
C PRO A 254 -19.48 2.30 12.97
N PRO A 255 -19.70 3.32 12.14
CA PRO A 255 -21.06 3.72 11.78
C PRO A 255 -21.77 2.60 11.00
N LYS A 256 -23.09 2.47 11.24
CA LYS A 256 -23.93 1.47 10.55
C LYS A 256 -24.06 1.73 9.04
N GLY A 257 -23.97 2.99 8.64
CA GLY A 257 -24.09 3.44 7.26
C GLY A 257 -22.75 3.67 6.58
N CYS A 258 -22.73 4.55 5.58
CA CYS A 258 -21.49 4.96 4.91
C CYS A 258 -20.53 5.60 5.93
N PRO A 259 -19.30 5.12 6.06
CA PRO A 259 -18.37 5.66 7.06
C PRO A 259 -18.00 7.13 6.81
N PHE A 260 -18.12 7.59 5.57
CA PHE A 260 -17.86 8.97 5.19
C PHE A 260 -19.08 9.90 5.36
N ALA A 261 -20.27 9.39 5.72
CA ALA A 261 -21.51 10.16 5.75
C ALA A 261 -21.44 11.46 6.56
N ALA A 262 -20.76 11.43 7.74
CA ALA A 262 -20.63 12.58 8.63
C ALA A 262 -19.79 13.73 8.03
N ARG A 263 -18.92 13.44 7.05
CA ARG A 263 -17.99 14.40 6.40
C ARG A 263 -18.38 14.68 4.95
N CYS A 264 -19.40 13.99 4.43
CA CYS A 264 -19.81 14.08 3.03
C CYS A 264 -20.76 15.26 2.81
N SER A 265 -20.36 16.23 1.98
CA SER A 265 -21.22 17.36 1.59
C SER A 265 -22.46 16.93 0.81
N ARG A 266 -22.50 15.71 0.28
CA ARG A 266 -23.61 15.12 -0.49
C ARG A 266 -24.33 14.00 0.27
N ALA A 267 -24.18 13.96 1.62
CA ALA A 267 -24.79 12.92 2.43
C ALA A 267 -26.32 12.97 2.41
N MET A 268 -26.93 11.82 2.24
CA MET A 268 -28.38 11.62 2.35
C MET A 268 -28.74 10.93 3.66
N LYS A 269 -29.99 10.99 4.12
CA LYS A 269 -30.46 10.26 5.31
C LYS A 269 -30.13 8.76 5.25
N LEU A 270 -30.20 8.17 4.05
CA LEU A 270 -29.85 6.76 3.81
C LEU A 270 -28.38 6.45 4.11
N CYS A 271 -27.47 7.39 3.83
CA CYS A 271 -26.05 7.22 4.09
C CYS A 271 -25.71 7.04 5.58
N ALA A 272 -26.52 7.61 6.49
CA ALA A 272 -26.30 7.48 7.93
C ALA A 272 -26.70 6.09 8.49
N VAL A 273 -27.66 5.41 7.84
CA VAL A 273 -28.29 4.20 8.39
C VAL A 273 -27.96 2.92 7.66
N ARG A 274 -27.47 3.01 6.40
CA ARG A 274 -27.21 1.84 5.56
C ARG A 274 -25.93 2.03 4.76
N GLN A 275 -25.08 1.00 4.73
CA GLN A 275 -23.88 0.98 3.88
C GLN A 275 -24.28 0.92 2.39
N PRO A 276 -23.63 1.73 1.53
CA PRO A 276 -23.88 1.66 0.09
C PRO A 276 -23.31 0.35 -0.48
N PRO A 277 -23.99 -0.25 -1.46
CA PRO A 277 -23.41 -1.33 -2.25
C PRO A 277 -22.34 -0.75 -3.17
N PHE A 278 -21.45 -1.60 -3.68
CA PHE A 278 -20.62 -1.25 -4.82
C PHE A 278 -21.49 -1.07 -6.06
N CYS A 279 -21.34 0.06 -6.70
CA CYS A 279 -21.95 0.39 -7.99
C CYS A 279 -20.87 0.33 -9.06
N ASP A 280 -21.13 -0.41 -10.13
CA ASP A 280 -20.27 -0.47 -11.32
C ASP A 280 -20.44 0.82 -12.13
N LEU A 281 -19.33 1.51 -12.40
CA LEU A 281 -19.26 2.73 -13.21
C LEU A 281 -18.72 2.45 -14.63
N GLY A 282 -18.44 1.18 -14.93
CA GLY A 282 -17.88 0.71 -16.18
C GLY A 282 -16.35 0.53 -16.14
N ASN A 283 -15.82 -0.31 -17.02
CA ASN A 283 -14.37 -0.57 -17.19
C ASN A 283 -13.65 -1.03 -15.90
N GLY A 284 -14.35 -1.71 -14.99
CA GLY A 284 -13.80 -2.13 -13.70
C GLY A 284 -13.69 -1.02 -12.65
N HIS A 285 -14.23 0.17 -12.93
CA HIS A 285 -14.38 1.24 -11.98
C HIS A 285 -15.61 1.01 -11.11
N ILE A 286 -15.43 0.86 -9.81
CA ILE A 286 -16.50 0.63 -8.83
C ILE A 286 -16.46 1.67 -7.71
N SER A 287 -17.64 2.06 -7.22
CA SER A 287 -17.77 3.00 -6.11
C SER A 287 -18.84 2.56 -5.11
N ALA A 288 -18.50 2.57 -3.82
CA ALA A 288 -19.42 2.32 -2.72
C ALA A 288 -20.18 3.62 -2.35
N CYS A 289 -21.01 4.09 -3.25
CA CYS A 289 -21.75 5.35 -3.06
C CYS A 289 -23.21 5.26 -3.54
N TRP A 290 -24.15 5.66 -2.68
CA TRP A 290 -25.57 5.70 -2.99
C TRP A 290 -25.92 6.64 -4.17
N LEU A 291 -25.09 7.63 -4.48
CA LEU A 291 -25.29 8.54 -5.61
C LEU A 291 -25.27 7.81 -6.97
N HIS A 292 -24.66 6.64 -7.04
CA HIS A 292 -24.59 5.83 -8.27
C HIS A 292 -25.62 4.70 -8.31
N ASN A 293 -26.34 4.46 -7.22
CA ASN A 293 -27.35 3.41 -7.17
C ASN A 293 -28.60 3.81 -7.99
N GLU A 294 -29.02 2.96 -8.91
CA GLU A 294 -30.11 3.25 -9.84
C GLU A 294 -31.45 3.58 -9.16
N SER A 295 -31.78 2.85 -8.07
CA SER A 295 -32.99 3.11 -7.32
C SER A 295 -33.01 4.48 -6.62
N VAL A 296 -31.83 4.99 -6.26
CA VAL A 296 -31.66 6.33 -5.69
C VAL A 296 -31.69 7.39 -6.78
N LYS A 297 -31.02 7.16 -7.92
CA LYS A 297 -31.06 8.05 -9.08
C LYS A 297 -32.49 8.28 -9.59
N ALA A 298 -33.30 7.22 -9.73
CA ALA A 298 -34.68 7.30 -10.13
C ALA A 298 -35.47 8.24 -9.21
N ARG A 299 -35.38 8.07 -7.90
CA ARG A 299 -36.08 8.93 -6.92
C ARG A 299 -35.58 10.38 -6.89
N MET A 300 -34.27 10.62 -7.15
CA MET A 300 -33.72 11.98 -7.24
C MET A 300 -34.17 12.68 -8.53
N GLY A 301 -34.38 11.94 -9.63
CA GLY A 301 -34.91 12.45 -10.88
C GLY A 301 -36.41 12.83 -10.83
N GLU A 302 -37.18 12.23 -9.92
CA GLU A 302 -38.59 12.55 -9.67
C GLU A 302 -38.79 13.83 -8.83
N VAL A 303 -37.77 14.22 -8.05
CA VAL A 303 -37.72 15.49 -7.30
C VAL A 303 -37.11 16.56 -8.20
N LYS A 304 -37.88 17.05 -9.19
CA LYS A 304 -37.57 18.31 -9.86
C LYS A 304 -37.67 19.42 -8.83
N LEU A 305 -36.55 20.10 -8.58
CA LEU A 305 -36.46 21.38 -7.88
C LEU A 305 -37.27 22.43 -8.61
#